data_579d162e3fffbc720219daa37f44f4ff
#
_entry.id   579d162e3fffbc720219daa37f44f4ff
#
_cell.length_a   1.000
_cell.length_b   1.000
_cell.length_c   1.000
_cell.angle_alpha   90.00
_cell.angle_beta   90.00
_cell.angle_gamma   90.00
#
_symmetry.space_group_name_H-M   'P 1'
#
loop_
_entity.id
_entity.type
_entity.pdbx_description
1 polymer ?
#
loop_
_entity_poly.entity_id
_entity_poly.type
_entity_poly.pdbx_seq_one_letter_code
_entity_poly.pdbx_strand_id
1 'polypeptide(L)'
;RRYKNLMITEGYSHLACGYDEDISFRQLRDFGEVTKRINGVEKSISATARATDKRFNFSAVRLGIGMYGYGENFVKPALSLCGYVVRVSKIKAGESVGYNAGYTARKPTYIATLSLGYADGIARSYTGGEVIINGKKRKIVGNVCMDYCFALSDEKVRAGDEVIFIGESGGERITAQDMAEKENTICYEVLTRLKRVKRKYVKSIL
;
A
#
# COMPACT_ATOMS: atom_id res chain seq x y z
N ARG A 1 36.72 23.17 -4.73
CA ARG A 1 35.34 23.61 -4.45
C ARG A 1 35.09 24.95 -5.16
N ARG A 2 34.19 24.99 -6.14
CA ARG A 2 33.85 26.23 -6.88
C ARG A 2 32.98 27.19 -6.04
N TYR A 3 32.25 26.70 -5.04
CA TYR A 3 31.33 27.48 -4.21
C TYR A 3 31.77 27.41 -2.74
N LYS A 4 32.15 28.55 -2.15
CA LYS A 4 32.64 28.64 -0.76
C LYS A 4 31.53 28.48 0.27
N ASN A 5 30.26 28.74 -0.09
CA ASN A 5 29.11 28.72 0.80
C ASN A 5 28.33 27.39 0.75
N LEU A 6 28.84 26.39 0.02
CA LEU A 6 28.23 25.07 -0.07
C LEU A 6 29.09 24.03 0.61
N MET A 7 28.49 23.28 1.50
CA MET A 7 29.09 22.10 2.12
C MET A 7 28.36 20.86 1.60
N ILE A 8 29.07 20.00 0.89
CA ILE A 8 28.56 18.71 0.47
C ILE A 8 28.72 17.74 1.64
N THR A 9 27.62 17.23 2.17
CA THR A 9 27.61 16.34 3.33
C THR A 9 27.41 14.88 2.92
N GLU A 10 26.73 14.63 1.80
CA GLU A 10 26.44 13.27 1.33
C GLU A 10 26.59 13.15 -0.18
N GLY A 11 27.10 11.99 -0.63
CA GLY A 11 27.06 11.52 -2.00
C GLY A 11 26.20 10.24 -2.09
N TYR A 12 25.14 10.25 -2.85
CA TYR A 12 24.28 9.08 -2.96
C TYR A 12 23.94 8.70 -4.41
N SER A 13 23.58 7.43 -4.59
CA SER A 13 22.91 6.92 -5.78
C SER A 13 21.70 6.09 -5.35
N HIS A 14 20.81 5.79 -6.27
CA HIS A 14 19.66 4.93 -6.01
C HIS A 14 19.67 3.74 -6.96
N LEU A 15 19.44 2.52 -6.41
CA LEU A 15 19.43 1.30 -7.22
C LEU A 15 18.22 1.30 -8.16
N ALA A 16 18.48 1.23 -9.46
CA ALA A 16 17.44 1.20 -10.48
C ALA A 16 16.61 -0.09 -10.41
N CYS A 17 17.26 -1.22 -10.14
CA CYS A 17 16.66 -2.54 -10.01
C CYS A 17 17.28 -3.25 -8.80
N GLY A 18 16.89 -2.86 -7.58
CA GLY A 18 17.56 -3.32 -6.37
C GLY A 18 17.49 -4.84 -6.13
N TYR A 19 16.51 -5.53 -6.70
CA TYR A 19 16.36 -7.00 -6.63
C TYR A 19 17.02 -7.75 -7.79
N ASP A 20 17.50 -7.05 -8.83
CA ASP A 20 18.33 -7.61 -9.89
C ASP A 20 19.79 -7.57 -9.44
N GLU A 21 20.45 -8.72 -9.41
CA GLU A 21 21.81 -8.84 -8.89
C GLU A 21 22.83 -8.18 -9.82
N ASP A 22 22.77 -8.45 -11.10
CA ASP A 22 23.76 -7.97 -12.09
C ASP A 22 23.68 -6.45 -12.23
N ILE A 23 22.47 -5.89 -12.31
CA ILE A 23 22.26 -4.45 -12.41
C ILE A 23 22.72 -3.77 -11.12
N SER A 24 22.38 -4.30 -9.96
CA SER A 24 22.75 -3.75 -8.66
C SER A 24 24.28 -3.73 -8.47
N PHE A 25 24.97 -4.82 -8.79
CA PHE A 25 26.44 -4.87 -8.65
C PHE A 25 27.19 -3.97 -9.65
N ARG A 26 26.67 -3.84 -10.85
CA ARG A 26 27.22 -2.88 -11.81
C ARG A 26 27.10 -1.45 -11.26
N GLN A 27 25.92 -1.07 -10.77
CA GLN A 27 25.70 0.25 -10.16
C GLN A 27 26.58 0.46 -8.91
N LEU A 28 26.74 -0.56 -8.07
CA LEU A 28 27.59 -0.51 -6.90
C LEU A 28 29.05 -0.24 -7.28
N ARG A 29 29.59 -0.93 -8.29
CA ARG A 29 30.95 -0.73 -8.80
C ARG A 29 31.12 0.69 -9.32
N ASP A 30 30.21 1.16 -10.16
CA ASP A 30 30.31 2.49 -10.78
C ASP A 30 30.19 3.60 -9.73
N PHE A 31 29.30 3.43 -8.73
CA PHE A 31 29.20 4.33 -7.59
C PHE A 31 30.48 4.35 -6.76
N GLY A 32 31.08 3.18 -6.51
CA GLY A 32 32.36 3.06 -5.82
C GLY A 32 33.48 3.81 -6.52
N GLU A 33 33.62 3.68 -7.84
CA GLU A 33 34.65 4.36 -8.63
C GLU A 33 34.49 5.89 -8.60
N VAL A 34 33.28 6.40 -8.73
CA VAL A 34 33.01 7.84 -8.67
C VAL A 34 33.30 8.38 -7.26
N THR A 35 32.85 7.67 -6.22
CA THR A 35 32.94 8.17 -4.84
C THR A 35 34.30 7.97 -4.19
N LYS A 36 35.21 7.15 -4.74
CA LYS A 36 36.62 7.06 -4.31
C LYS A 36 37.33 8.42 -4.30
N ARG A 37 36.95 9.31 -5.20
CA ARG A 37 37.57 10.62 -5.38
C ARG A 37 36.96 11.70 -4.48
N ILE A 38 35.92 11.36 -3.71
CA ILE A 38 35.19 12.29 -2.84
C ILE A 38 35.45 11.90 -1.39
N ASN A 39 36.26 12.73 -0.69
CA ASN A 39 36.61 12.51 0.71
C ASN A 39 35.78 13.39 1.63
N GLY A 40 35.54 12.93 2.86
CA GLY A 40 34.85 13.69 3.92
C GLY A 40 33.35 13.89 3.68
N VAL A 41 32.71 13.00 2.91
CA VAL A 41 31.26 12.96 2.73
C VAL A 41 30.72 11.58 3.07
N GLU A 42 29.52 11.53 3.60
CA GLU A 42 28.79 10.29 3.77
C GLU A 42 28.39 9.70 2.42
N LYS A 43 28.27 8.38 2.35
CA LYS A 43 27.95 7.68 1.11
C LYS A 43 26.79 6.73 1.34
N SER A 44 25.83 6.67 0.42
CA SER A 44 24.74 5.73 0.48
C SER A 44 24.26 5.30 -0.91
N ILE A 45 24.00 4.02 -1.10
CA ILE A 45 23.45 3.46 -2.35
C ILE A 45 22.26 2.55 -2.05
N SER A 46 22.30 1.77 -0.95
CA SER A 46 21.23 0.85 -0.61
C SER A 46 19.95 1.57 -0.19
N ALA A 47 18.84 1.00 -0.59
CA ALA A 47 17.48 1.32 -0.15
C ALA A 47 16.91 0.12 0.62
N THR A 48 15.59 -0.09 0.68
CA THR A 48 15.02 -1.32 1.26
C THR A 48 15.62 -2.57 0.60
N ALA A 49 15.59 -2.62 -0.73
CA ALA A 49 16.36 -3.59 -1.46
C ALA A 49 17.86 -3.44 -1.16
N ARG A 50 18.52 -4.54 -0.86
CA ARG A 50 19.93 -4.61 -0.46
C ARG A 50 20.26 -3.99 0.91
N ALA A 51 19.27 -3.62 1.74
CA ALA A 51 19.51 -3.02 3.05
C ALA A 51 20.30 -3.95 4.00
N THR A 52 20.12 -5.26 3.89
CA THR A 52 20.82 -6.28 4.67
C THR A 52 22.10 -6.79 4.01
N ASP A 53 22.36 -6.44 2.76
CA ASP A 53 23.57 -6.81 2.06
C ASP A 53 24.70 -5.85 2.41
N LYS A 54 25.64 -6.29 3.26
CA LYS A 54 26.77 -5.48 3.73
C LYS A 54 27.64 -4.90 2.62
N ARG A 55 27.63 -5.49 1.42
CA ARG A 55 28.39 -4.98 0.27
C ARG A 55 27.86 -3.64 -0.24
N PHE A 56 26.57 -3.39 -0.03
CA PHE A 56 25.87 -2.15 -0.41
C PHE A 56 25.79 -1.10 0.71
N ASN A 57 26.20 -1.45 1.93
CA ASN A 57 26.12 -0.56 3.10
C ASN A 57 27.41 0.25 3.24
N PHE A 58 27.34 1.52 2.88
CA PHE A 58 28.37 2.50 3.14
C PHE A 58 28.14 3.19 4.50
N SER A 59 28.07 4.53 4.53
CA SER A 59 27.80 5.28 5.77
C SER A 59 26.34 5.20 6.21
N ALA A 60 25.41 5.03 5.26
CA ALA A 60 23.98 5.05 5.51
C ALA A 60 23.20 4.13 4.58
N VAL A 61 22.00 3.74 5.03
CA VAL A 61 20.99 2.99 4.28
C VAL A 61 19.72 3.81 4.24
N ARG A 62 19.10 3.95 3.08
CA ARG A 62 17.84 4.70 2.92
C ARG A 62 16.65 3.76 2.85
N LEU A 63 16.06 3.44 4.01
CA LEU A 63 14.87 2.62 4.08
C LEU A 63 13.63 3.43 3.67
N GLY A 64 12.88 2.93 2.71
CA GLY A 64 11.59 3.47 2.30
C GLY A 64 10.48 2.49 2.68
N ILE A 65 10.10 1.64 1.75
CA ILE A 65 8.98 0.70 1.91
C ILE A 65 9.19 -0.31 3.04
N GLY A 66 10.45 -0.62 3.37
CA GLY A 66 10.78 -1.48 4.51
C GLY A 66 10.29 -0.95 5.85
N MET A 67 10.21 0.38 6.02
CA MET A 67 9.64 0.99 7.23
C MET A 67 8.13 0.77 7.38
N TYR A 68 7.44 0.47 6.27
CA TYR A 68 6.02 0.11 6.26
C TYR A 68 5.79 -1.41 6.33
N GLY A 69 6.87 -2.20 6.37
CA GLY A 69 6.80 -3.65 6.49
C GLY A 69 6.66 -4.39 5.16
N TYR A 70 7.19 -3.82 4.06
CA TYR A 70 7.17 -4.43 2.74
C TYR A 70 8.56 -4.46 2.10
N GLY A 71 8.72 -5.28 1.07
CA GLY A 71 9.94 -5.35 0.26
C GLY A 71 10.99 -6.34 0.75
N GLU A 72 10.88 -6.84 1.98
CA GLU A 72 11.82 -7.83 2.55
C GLU A 72 11.11 -8.80 3.49
N ASN A 73 11.59 -10.04 3.56
CA ASN A 73 10.94 -11.10 4.35
C ASN A 73 11.07 -10.93 5.88
N PHE A 74 12.03 -10.12 6.33
CA PHE A 74 12.27 -9.87 7.75
C PHE A 74 11.42 -8.74 8.34
N VAL A 75 10.61 -8.06 7.52
CA VAL A 75 9.70 -7.00 7.95
C VAL A 75 8.24 -7.45 7.87
N LYS A 76 7.39 -6.84 8.67
CA LYS A 76 5.94 -7.10 8.69
C LYS A 76 5.17 -5.81 8.45
N PRO A 77 4.04 -5.84 7.70
CA PRO A 77 3.18 -4.67 7.53
C PRO A 77 2.79 -4.04 8.86
N ALA A 78 3.01 -2.73 8.96
CA ALA A 78 2.76 -1.95 10.18
C ALA A 78 1.52 -1.07 10.09
N LEU A 79 0.84 -1.04 8.92
CA LEU A 79 -0.31 -0.21 8.66
C LEU A 79 -1.56 -1.07 8.43
N SER A 80 -2.66 -0.68 9.08
CA SER A 80 -4.00 -1.15 8.75
C SER A 80 -4.84 0.01 8.24
N LEU A 81 -5.70 -0.23 7.25
CA LEU A 81 -6.69 0.71 6.74
C LEU A 81 -8.08 0.16 7.02
N CYS A 82 -8.80 0.87 7.87
CA CYS A 82 -10.14 0.49 8.31
C CYS A 82 -11.17 1.56 7.96
N GLY A 83 -12.38 1.12 7.68
CA GLY A 83 -13.57 1.92 7.54
C GLY A 83 -14.74 1.26 8.24
N TYR A 84 -15.95 1.65 7.91
CA TYR A 84 -17.16 1.03 8.46
C TYR A 84 -18.19 0.79 7.38
N VAL A 85 -19.11 -0.14 7.66
CA VAL A 85 -20.34 -0.29 6.89
C VAL A 85 -21.26 0.88 7.24
N VAL A 86 -21.61 1.69 6.23
CA VAL A 86 -22.53 2.81 6.38
C VAL A 86 -23.97 2.33 6.32
N ARG A 87 -24.27 1.39 5.42
CA ARG A 87 -25.59 0.85 5.18
C ARG A 87 -25.52 -0.55 4.58
N VAL A 88 -26.48 -1.39 4.90
CA VAL A 88 -26.72 -2.65 4.19
C VAL A 88 -28.08 -2.57 3.51
N SER A 89 -28.15 -2.94 2.24
CA SER A 89 -29.38 -2.98 1.45
C SER A 89 -29.51 -4.34 0.78
N LYS A 90 -30.72 -4.90 0.77
CA LYS A 90 -31.06 -6.06 -0.03
C LYS A 90 -31.62 -5.57 -1.36
N ILE A 91 -31.00 -5.95 -2.47
CA ILE A 91 -31.43 -5.61 -3.83
C ILE A 91 -31.97 -6.87 -4.52
N LYS A 92 -32.92 -6.68 -5.44
CA LYS A 92 -33.55 -7.76 -6.23
C LYS A 92 -32.68 -8.10 -7.45
N ALA A 93 -32.93 -9.23 -8.08
CA ALA A 93 -32.38 -9.52 -9.39
C ALA A 93 -32.77 -8.43 -10.39
N GLY A 94 -31.81 -7.96 -11.20
CA GLY A 94 -31.96 -6.86 -12.16
C GLY A 94 -31.72 -5.47 -11.58
N GLU A 95 -31.71 -5.27 -10.26
CA GLU A 95 -31.37 -3.99 -9.64
C GLU A 95 -29.84 -3.76 -9.63
N SER A 96 -29.45 -2.48 -9.76
CA SER A 96 -28.05 -2.09 -9.89
C SER A 96 -27.59 -1.20 -8.76
N VAL A 97 -26.26 -1.20 -8.50
CA VAL A 97 -25.59 -0.30 -7.56
C VAL A 97 -24.39 0.40 -8.19
N GLY A 98 -24.10 1.60 -7.69
CA GLY A 98 -23.01 2.46 -8.14
C GLY A 98 -23.32 3.21 -9.43
N TYR A 99 -22.50 4.21 -9.71
CA TYR A 99 -22.60 5.00 -10.94
C TYR A 99 -22.54 4.14 -12.19
N ASN A 100 -23.33 4.50 -13.21
CA ASN A 100 -23.43 3.81 -14.49
C ASN A 100 -23.86 2.33 -14.37
N ALA A 101 -24.69 2.01 -13.36
CA ALA A 101 -25.10 0.65 -13.06
C ALA A 101 -23.91 -0.33 -12.99
N GLY A 102 -22.81 0.08 -12.36
CA GLY A 102 -21.53 -0.63 -12.37
C GLY A 102 -21.57 -2.06 -11.86
N TYR A 103 -22.62 -2.42 -11.12
CA TYR A 103 -22.95 -3.80 -10.77
C TYR A 103 -24.46 -4.00 -10.85
N THR A 104 -24.91 -5.07 -11.54
CA THR A 104 -26.30 -5.50 -11.58
C THR A 104 -26.43 -6.87 -10.93
N ALA A 105 -27.33 -7.00 -9.95
CA ALA A 105 -27.53 -8.24 -9.22
C ALA A 105 -28.22 -9.30 -10.11
N ARG A 106 -27.64 -10.49 -10.19
CA ARG A 106 -28.24 -11.65 -10.92
C ARG A 106 -29.28 -12.39 -10.12
N LYS A 107 -29.27 -12.22 -8.79
CA LYS A 107 -30.19 -12.80 -7.81
C LYS A 107 -30.34 -11.84 -6.63
N PRO A 108 -31.37 -11.99 -5.77
CA PRO A 108 -31.47 -11.16 -4.57
C PRO A 108 -30.17 -11.21 -3.77
N THR A 109 -29.59 -10.04 -3.50
CA THR A 109 -28.23 -9.91 -2.96
C THR A 109 -28.20 -8.82 -1.89
N TYR A 110 -27.43 -9.01 -0.84
CA TYR A 110 -27.12 -7.95 0.13
C TYR A 110 -25.89 -7.18 -0.33
N ILE A 111 -25.98 -5.86 -0.25
CA ILE A 111 -24.90 -4.92 -0.59
C ILE A 111 -24.61 -4.06 0.65
N ALA A 112 -23.35 -4.05 1.06
CA ALA A 112 -22.83 -3.11 2.05
C ALA A 112 -22.26 -1.89 1.35
N THR A 113 -22.68 -0.69 1.75
CA THR A 113 -22.04 0.58 1.41
C THR A 113 -20.96 0.85 2.44
N LEU A 114 -19.75 1.11 2.00
CA LEU A 114 -18.55 1.26 2.82
C LEU A 114 -18.08 2.70 2.84
N SER A 115 -17.56 3.18 3.96
CA SER A 115 -17.24 4.59 4.25
C SER A 115 -15.94 5.11 3.65
N LEU A 116 -15.31 4.43 2.71
CA LEU A 116 -14.12 4.89 2.02
C LEU A 116 -14.30 4.80 0.50
N GLY A 117 -13.73 5.80 -0.19
CA GLY A 117 -13.74 5.90 -1.63
C GLY A 117 -12.41 6.40 -2.20
N TYR A 118 -12.43 6.90 -3.45
CA TYR A 118 -11.17 7.30 -4.10
C TYR A 118 -10.56 8.58 -3.50
N ALA A 119 -11.34 9.43 -2.84
CA ALA A 119 -10.81 10.56 -2.09
C ALA A 119 -10.00 10.14 -0.87
N ASP A 120 -10.26 8.95 -0.34
CA ASP A 120 -9.56 8.38 0.82
C ASP A 120 -8.37 7.49 0.41
N GLY A 121 -8.18 7.27 -0.89
CA GLY A 121 -7.08 6.49 -1.45
C GLY A 121 -7.45 5.11 -1.99
N ILE A 122 -8.75 4.74 -2.01
CA ILE A 122 -9.23 3.52 -2.66
C ILE A 122 -9.40 3.79 -4.15
N ALA A 123 -8.45 3.37 -4.98
CA ALA A 123 -8.52 3.68 -6.41
C ALA A 123 -9.77 3.11 -7.08
N ARG A 124 -10.23 3.77 -8.15
CA ARG A 124 -11.34 3.24 -8.97
C ARG A 124 -11.01 1.89 -9.61
N SER A 125 -9.75 1.65 -9.92
CA SER A 125 -9.24 0.36 -10.40
C SER A 125 -9.36 -0.78 -9.39
N TYR A 126 -9.58 -0.48 -8.10
CA TYR A 126 -9.79 -1.50 -7.08
C TYR A 126 -11.19 -2.15 -7.15
N THR A 127 -12.07 -1.73 -8.06
CA THR A 127 -13.32 -2.44 -8.36
C THR A 127 -13.05 -3.92 -8.65
N GLY A 128 -13.79 -4.79 -7.96
CA GLY A 128 -13.58 -6.25 -8.01
C GLY A 128 -12.47 -6.76 -7.07
N GLY A 129 -11.83 -5.89 -6.31
CA GLY A 129 -10.97 -6.25 -5.18
C GLY A 129 -11.78 -6.74 -3.98
N GLU A 130 -11.13 -6.90 -2.85
CA GLU A 130 -11.73 -7.46 -1.64
C GLU A 130 -11.57 -6.55 -0.43
N VAL A 131 -12.46 -6.68 0.53
CA VAL A 131 -12.39 -6.15 1.89
C VAL A 131 -12.74 -7.25 2.88
N ILE A 132 -12.37 -7.11 4.15
CA ILE A 132 -12.79 -8.06 5.19
C ILE A 132 -13.87 -7.38 6.04
N ILE A 133 -15.01 -8.06 6.19
CA ILE A 133 -16.11 -7.65 7.08
C ILE A 133 -16.49 -8.86 7.93
N ASN A 134 -16.50 -8.70 9.26
CA ASN A 134 -16.79 -9.75 10.21
C ASN A 134 -15.95 -11.03 9.96
N GLY A 135 -14.62 -10.85 9.73
CA GLY A 135 -13.66 -11.93 9.52
C GLY A 135 -13.82 -12.68 8.19
N LYS A 136 -14.54 -12.12 7.21
CA LYS A 136 -14.74 -12.75 5.89
C LYS A 136 -14.40 -11.79 4.77
N LYS A 137 -13.66 -12.25 3.77
CA LYS A 137 -13.44 -11.52 2.53
C LYS A 137 -14.75 -11.30 1.78
N ARG A 138 -14.94 -10.07 1.32
CA ARG A 138 -16.12 -9.61 0.57
C ARG A 138 -15.67 -8.86 -0.66
N LYS A 139 -16.21 -9.22 -1.82
CA LYS A 139 -15.84 -8.62 -3.10
C LYS A 139 -16.44 -7.23 -3.23
N ILE A 140 -15.62 -6.25 -3.58
CA ILE A 140 -16.06 -4.92 -4.00
C ILE A 140 -16.74 -5.03 -5.36
N VAL A 141 -17.91 -4.43 -5.48
CA VAL A 141 -18.76 -4.46 -6.69
C VAL A 141 -19.19 -3.04 -7.06
N GLY A 142 -19.48 -2.85 -8.33
CA GLY A 142 -19.78 -1.52 -8.85
C GLY A 142 -18.55 -0.61 -8.87
N ASN A 143 -18.75 0.64 -9.31
CA ASN A 143 -17.68 1.61 -9.36
C ASN A 143 -17.36 2.15 -7.96
N VAL A 144 -16.08 2.27 -7.61
CA VAL A 144 -15.64 3.03 -6.44
C VAL A 144 -16.00 4.50 -6.65
N CYS A 145 -16.74 5.07 -5.71
CA CYS A 145 -17.17 6.47 -5.70
C CYS A 145 -16.18 7.36 -4.95
N MET A 146 -16.47 8.65 -4.84
CA MET A 146 -15.58 9.61 -4.17
C MET A 146 -15.36 9.25 -2.71
N ASP A 147 -16.44 9.05 -1.95
CA ASP A 147 -16.42 8.85 -0.50
C ASP A 147 -16.93 7.45 -0.08
N TYR A 148 -17.37 6.62 -1.05
CA TYR A 148 -17.98 5.33 -0.80
C TYR A 148 -17.54 4.28 -1.83
N CYS A 149 -17.58 3.03 -1.44
CA CYS A 149 -17.61 1.89 -2.35
C CYS A 149 -18.62 0.85 -1.84
N PHE A 150 -18.84 -0.21 -2.63
CA PHE A 150 -19.86 -1.20 -2.34
C PHE A 150 -19.23 -2.59 -2.30
N ALA A 151 -19.68 -3.43 -1.38
CA ALA A 151 -19.25 -4.83 -1.32
C ALA A 151 -20.45 -5.78 -1.27
N LEU A 152 -20.27 -6.97 -1.82
CA LEU A 152 -21.20 -8.07 -1.59
C LEU A 152 -21.26 -8.37 -0.08
N SER A 153 -22.44 -8.68 0.41
CA SER A 153 -22.67 -8.85 1.83
C SER A 153 -23.66 -9.98 2.10
N ASP A 154 -24.01 -10.17 3.35
CA ASP A 154 -25.08 -11.08 3.81
C ASP A 154 -25.93 -10.42 4.88
N GLU A 155 -26.93 -11.15 5.38
CA GLU A 155 -27.88 -10.71 6.39
C GLU A 155 -27.27 -10.48 7.78
N LYS A 156 -26.03 -10.92 8.03
CA LYS A 156 -25.35 -10.77 9.33
C LYS A 156 -24.60 -9.46 9.47
N VAL A 157 -24.25 -8.84 8.34
CA VAL A 157 -23.53 -7.55 8.32
C VAL A 157 -24.50 -6.41 8.66
N ARG A 158 -24.07 -5.45 9.47
CA ARG A 158 -24.85 -4.31 9.96
C ARG A 158 -24.11 -2.99 9.68
N ALA A 159 -24.86 -1.90 9.64
CA ALA A 159 -24.28 -0.56 9.71
C ALA A 159 -23.50 -0.40 11.02
N GLY A 160 -22.30 0.17 10.92
CA GLY A 160 -21.34 0.28 12.02
C GLY A 160 -20.31 -0.84 12.10
N ASP A 161 -20.50 -1.98 11.42
CA ASP A 161 -19.48 -3.03 11.36
C ASP A 161 -18.19 -2.51 10.77
N GLU A 162 -17.07 -2.93 11.35
CA GLU A 162 -15.74 -2.56 10.86
C GLU A 162 -15.46 -3.24 9.51
N VAL A 163 -14.81 -2.48 8.63
CA VAL A 163 -14.36 -2.95 7.32
C VAL A 163 -12.86 -2.79 7.24
N ILE A 164 -12.15 -3.87 6.98
CA ILE A 164 -10.70 -3.87 6.79
C ILE A 164 -10.38 -3.84 5.29
N PHE A 165 -9.75 -2.77 4.83
CA PHE A 165 -9.23 -2.64 3.47
C PHE A 165 -7.77 -3.12 3.39
N ILE A 166 -6.96 -2.82 4.42
CA ILE A 166 -5.62 -3.36 4.62
C ILE A 166 -5.53 -3.80 6.07
N GLY A 167 -5.14 -5.04 6.33
CA GLY A 167 -5.02 -5.59 7.68
C GLY A 167 -5.51 -7.01 7.77
N GLU A 168 -5.82 -7.45 8.99
CA GLU A 168 -6.19 -8.83 9.30
C GLU A 168 -7.44 -8.85 10.19
N SER A 169 -8.34 -9.79 9.95
CA SER A 169 -9.49 -10.07 10.82
C SER A 169 -10.02 -11.47 10.55
N GLY A 170 -10.32 -12.24 11.61
CA GLY A 170 -10.92 -13.56 11.53
C GLY A 170 -10.07 -14.61 10.78
N GLY A 171 -8.75 -14.45 10.75
CA GLY A 171 -7.83 -15.31 9.99
C GLY A 171 -7.66 -14.93 8.53
N GLU A 172 -8.42 -13.95 8.03
CA GLU A 172 -8.27 -13.39 6.71
C GLU A 172 -7.32 -12.18 6.72
N ARG A 173 -6.61 -11.96 5.63
CA ARG A 173 -5.64 -10.87 5.47
C ARG A 173 -5.75 -10.24 4.09
N ILE A 174 -5.58 -8.91 4.06
CA ILE A 174 -5.39 -8.11 2.85
C ILE A 174 -4.22 -7.15 3.10
N THR A 175 -3.24 -7.13 2.22
CA THR A 175 -2.07 -6.25 2.30
C THR A 175 -2.14 -5.12 1.28
N ALA A 176 -1.30 -4.10 1.43
CA ALA A 176 -1.13 -3.08 0.39
C ALA A 176 -0.55 -3.67 -0.91
N GLN A 177 0.17 -4.79 -0.81
CA GLN A 177 0.67 -5.51 -1.97
C GLN A 177 -0.48 -6.19 -2.75
N ASP A 178 -1.42 -6.85 -2.05
CA ASP A 178 -2.61 -7.46 -2.68
C ASP A 178 -3.46 -6.39 -3.40
N MET A 179 -3.62 -5.21 -2.77
CA MET A 179 -4.31 -4.09 -3.41
C MET A 179 -3.57 -3.60 -4.66
N ALA A 180 -2.25 -3.46 -4.57
CA ALA A 180 -1.42 -3.01 -5.69
C ALA A 180 -1.50 -3.96 -6.88
N GLU A 181 -1.42 -5.26 -6.64
CA GLU A 181 -1.57 -6.30 -7.66
C GLU A 181 -2.94 -6.22 -8.35
N LYS A 182 -4.01 -6.05 -7.56
CA LYS A 182 -5.36 -5.87 -8.10
C LYS A 182 -5.51 -4.60 -8.93
N GLU A 183 -4.81 -3.55 -8.58
CA GLU A 183 -4.84 -2.24 -9.26
C GLU A 183 -3.82 -2.14 -10.41
N ASN A 184 -2.97 -3.15 -10.61
CA ASN A 184 -1.86 -3.15 -11.55
C ASN A 184 -0.86 -2.00 -11.29
N THR A 185 -0.46 -1.85 -10.02
CA THR A 185 0.49 -0.85 -9.55
C THR A 185 1.43 -1.45 -8.49
N ILE A 186 2.10 -0.62 -7.71
CA ILE A 186 3.02 -1.02 -6.64
C ILE A 186 2.52 -0.56 -5.26
N CYS A 187 2.86 -1.31 -4.20
CA CYS A 187 2.41 -1.00 -2.84
C CYS A 187 2.83 0.40 -2.35
N TYR A 188 3.92 0.96 -2.88
CA TYR A 188 4.33 2.35 -2.63
C TYR A 188 3.23 3.35 -2.99
N GLU A 189 2.62 3.20 -4.17
CA GLU A 189 1.55 4.07 -4.64
C GLU A 189 0.30 3.92 -3.76
N VAL A 190 -0.08 2.69 -3.45
CA VAL A 190 -1.22 2.41 -2.55
C VAL A 190 -1.03 3.13 -1.22
N LEU A 191 0.11 2.97 -0.56
CA LEU A 191 0.38 3.56 0.75
C LEU A 191 0.45 5.10 0.70
N THR A 192 1.02 5.68 -0.36
CA THR A 192 1.15 7.15 -0.47
C THR A 192 -0.15 7.86 -0.78
N ARG A 193 -1.16 7.17 -1.31
CA ARG A 193 -2.50 7.74 -1.57
C ARG A 193 -3.33 7.95 -0.31
N LEU A 194 -3.03 7.26 0.79
CA LEU A 194 -3.79 7.31 2.05
C LEU A 194 -3.58 8.63 2.82
N LYS A 195 -3.87 9.76 2.20
CA LYS A 195 -3.59 11.10 2.77
C LYS A 195 -4.75 11.67 3.58
N ARG A 196 -5.98 11.38 3.18
CA ARG A 196 -7.19 11.97 3.78
C ARG A 196 -7.68 11.24 5.02
N VAL A 197 -7.32 9.97 5.19
CA VAL A 197 -7.78 9.15 6.30
C VAL A 197 -7.17 9.60 7.64
N LYS A 198 -7.99 9.59 8.70
CA LYS A 198 -7.54 9.91 10.06
C LYS A 198 -6.56 8.84 10.53
N ARG A 199 -5.39 9.28 11.01
CA ARG A 199 -4.35 8.39 11.52
C ARG A 199 -4.53 8.15 13.01
N LYS A 200 -4.40 6.88 13.42
CA LYS A 200 -4.28 6.48 14.82
C LYS A 200 -2.99 5.68 14.97
N TYR A 201 -2.10 6.16 15.82
CA TYR A 201 -0.86 5.46 16.14
C TYR A 201 -1.13 4.53 17.33
N VAL A 202 -0.82 3.25 17.16
CA VAL A 202 -0.93 2.23 18.20
C VAL A 202 0.49 1.92 18.68
N LYS A 203 0.76 2.03 19.98
CA LYS A 203 2.02 1.55 20.53
C LYS A 203 2.04 0.03 20.39
N SER A 204 3.04 -0.50 19.71
CA SER A 204 3.33 -1.93 19.77
C SER A 204 3.74 -2.24 21.22
N ILE A 205 3.09 -3.21 21.82
CA ILE A 205 3.61 -3.87 23.03
C ILE A 205 4.59 -4.90 22.48
N LEU A 206 5.87 -4.52 22.42
CA LEU A 206 6.96 -5.45 22.16
C LEU A 206 7.17 -6.33 23.38
#